data_291d96c4b144f99a9d93d09892ea7d6a
#
_entry.id   291d96c4b144f99a9d93d09892ea7d6a
#
_cell.length_a   1.000
_cell.length_b   1.000
_cell.length_c   1.000
_cell.angle_alpha   90.00
_cell.angle_beta   90.00
_cell.angle_gamma   90.00
#
_symmetry.space_group_name_H-M   'P 1'
#
loop_
_entity.id
_entity.type
_entity.pdbx_description
1 polymer ?
#
loop_
_entity_poly.entity_id
_entity_poly.type
_entity_poly.pdbx_seq_one_letter_code
_entity_poly.pdbx_strand_id
1 'polypeptide(L)'
;MKRLFGILLWALFCLFGTQLSFGQNNREQVLALQRQAIELMDNGDPDQGIVLLRQALALDPDYWPLTYEMAYAYMVKRDYQKAIKLAKTLYKYEDCNDLVYQLVGNCYDYLKNPKKALKVYAQGLKRFPDSGALYLEQGVVSGMQGHYDEAVASFEKGISVAPMFPSNYYRAAQFYAYSTSKVWSQIYGE
;
A
#
# COMPACT_ATOMS: atom_id res chain seq x y z
N MET A 1 10.88 39.96 -41.71
CA MET A 1 10.37 39.73 -40.38
C MET A 1 9.37 38.57 -40.30
N LYS A 2 8.32 38.49 -41.11
CA LYS A 2 7.29 37.40 -41.05
C LYS A 2 7.82 35.97 -41.30
N ARG A 3 8.85 35.79 -42.15
CA ARG A 3 9.45 34.46 -42.42
C ARG A 3 10.33 33.93 -41.28
N LEU A 4 11.02 34.79 -40.56
CA LEU A 4 11.81 34.42 -39.38
C LEU A 4 10.92 34.00 -38.21
N PHE A 5 9.77 34.64 -38.04
CA PHE A 5 8.79 34.30 -37.00
C PHE A 5 8.16 32.90 -37.21
N GLY A 6 7.88 32.55 -38.47
CA GLY A 6 7.35 31.22 -38.86
C GLY A 6 8.36 30.09 -38.60
N ILE A 7 9.64 30.31 -38.86
CA ILE A 7 10.72 29.33 -38.62
C ILE A 7 10.93 29.10 -37.10
N LEU A 8 10.90 30.18 -36.30
CA LEU A 8 10.99 30.10 -34.85
C LEU A 8 9.80 29.35 -34.22
N LEU A 9 8.58 29.58 -34.68
CA LEU A 9 7.39 28.87 -34.23
C LEU A 9 7.44 27.38 -34.61
N TRP A 10 7.94 27.06 -35.80
CA TRP A 10 8.10 25.68 -36.27
C TRP A 10 9.19 24.93 -35.49
N ALA A 11 10.31 25.58 -35.19
CA ALA A 11 11.37 25.03 -34.37
C ALA A 11 10.92 24.78 -32.91
N LEU A 12 10.14 25.69 -32.32
CA LEU A 12 9.51 25.50 -31.01
C LEU A 12 8.51 24.35 -31.02
N PHE A 13 7.68 24.22 -32.06
CA PHE A 13 6.72 23.13 -32.18
C PHE A 13 7.41 21.76 -32.32
N CYS A 14 8.50 21.68 -33.09
CA CYS A 14 9.32 20.47 -33.19
C CYS A 14 9.99 20.11 -31.87
N LEU A 15 10.53 21.10 -31.14
CA LEU A 15 11.15 20.88 -29.82
C LEU A 15 10.10 20.42 -28.78
N PHE A 16 8.92 21.02 -28.76
CA PHE A 16 7.83 20.58 -27.88
C PHE A 16 7.29 19.19 -28.28
N GLY A 17 7.17 18.90 -29.55
CA GLY A 17 6.72 17.59 -30.04
C GLY A 17 7.69 16.46 -29.68
N THR A 18 8.99 16.70 -29.76
CA THR A 18 10.02 15.70 -29.37
C THR A 18 10.09 15.50 -27.86
N GLN A 19 9.88 16.53 -27.05
CA GLN A 19 9.84 16.39 -25.59
C GLN A 19 8.60 15.63 -25.12
N LEU A 20 7.44 15.86 -25.74
CA LEU A 20 6.20 15.14 -25.45
C LEU A 20 6.34 13.65 -25.80
N SER A 21 6.89 13.30 -26.96
CA SER A 21 7.08 11.90 -27.37
C SER A 21 8.13 11.19 -26.51
N PHE A 22 9.18 11.87 -26.07
CA PHE A 22 10.20 11.31 -25.18
C PHE A 22 9.64 11.04 -23.77
N GLY A 23 8.82 11.97 -23.23
CA GLY A 23 8.17 11.79 -21.93
C GLY A 23 7.14 10.64 -21.95
N GLN A 24 6.39 10.48 -23.04
CA GLN A 24 5.46 9.36 -23.19
C GLN A 24 6.19 8.01 -23.26
N ASN A 25 7.28 7.94 -24.02
CA ASN A 25 8.09 6.72 -24.16
C ASN A 25 8.70 6.30 -22.81
N ASN A 26 9.20 7.24 -22.03
CA ASN A 26 9.73 6.96 -20.69
C ASN A 26 8.62 6.45 -19.76
N ARG A 27 7.43 7.04 -19.82
CA ARG A 27 6.31 6.63 -18.97
C ARG A 27 5.84 5.20 -19.30
N GLU A 28 5.73 4.86 -20.58
CA GLU A 28 5.39 3.49 -21.00
C GLU A 28 6.45 2.49 -20.56
N GLN A 29 7.73 2.84 -20.67
CA GLN A 29 8.82 2.00 -20.20
C GLN A 29 8.79 1.79 -18.68
N VAL A 30 8.54 2.84 -17.90
CA VAL A 30 8.37 2.76 -16.43
C VAL A 30 7.24 1.80 -16.07
N LEU A 31 6.08 1.95 -16.69
CA LEU A 31 4.92 1.09 -16.43
C LEU A 31 5.16 -0.36 -16.89
N ALA A 32 5.91 -0.58 -17.96
CA ALA A 32 6.29 -1.92 -18.42
C ALA A 32 7.22 -2.60 -17.41
N LEU A 33 8.25 -1.90 -16.93
CA LEU A 33 9.17 -2.39 -15.90
C LEU A 33 8.45 -2.68 -14.58
N GLN A 34 7.51 -1.82 -14.18
CA GLN A 34 6.69 -2.05 -12.99
C GLN A 34 5.86 -3.34 -13.10
N ARG A 35 5.15 -3.53 -14.22
CA ARG A 35 4.36 -4.75 -14.45
C ARG A 35 5.21 -6.02 -14.41
N GLN A 36 6.36 -6.00 -15.09
CA GLN A 36 7.29 -7.14 -15.07
C GLN A 36 7.83 -7.42 -13.67
N ALA A 37 8.12 -6.37 -12.91
CA ALA A 37 8.57 -6.50 -11.52
C ALA A 37 7.50 -7.16 -10.64
N ILE A 38 6.24 -6.74 -10.77
CA ILE A 38 5.11 -7.33 -10.03
C ILE A 38 4.96 -8.80 -10.41
N GLU A 39 4.99 -9.13 -11.70
CA GLU A 39 4.91 -10.51 -12.18
C GLU A 39 6.02 -11.40 -11.61
N LEU A 40 7.27 -10.90 -11.56
CA LEU A 40 8.38 -11.61 -10.93
C LEU A 40 8.16 -11.84 -9.44
N MET A 41 7.65 -10.84 -8.72
CA MET A 41 7.33 -10.97 -7.30
C MET A 41 6.23 -12.00 -7.05
N ASP A 42 5.19 -12.01 -7.86
CA ASP A 42 4.09 -12.98 -7.79
C ASP A 42 4.56 -14.41 -8.09
N ASN A 43 5.55 -14.55 -8.98
CA ASN A 43 6.20 -15.81 -9.29
C ASN A 43 7.29 -16.22 -8.28
N GLY A 44 7.48 -15.46 -7.19
CA GLY A 44 8.39 -15.80 -6.09
C GLY A 44 9.83 -15.33 -6.28
N ASP A 45 10.09 -14.43 -7.22
CA ASP A 45 11.41 -13.82 -7.44
C ASP A 45 11.41 -12.30 -7.13
N PRO A 46 11.27 -11.92 -5.86
CA PRO A 46 11.28 -10.51 -5.47
C PRO A 46 12.64 -9.83 -5.66
N ASP A 47 13.73 -10.59 -5.77
CA ASP A 47 15.05 -10.01 -6.00
C ASP A 47 15.17 -9.44 -7.41
N GLN A 48 14.73 -10.18 -8.42
CA GLN A 48 14.67 -9.69 -9.79
C GLN A 48 13.63 -8.54 -9.92
N GLY A 49 12.49 -8.65 -9.26
CA GLY A 49 11.51 -7.58 -9.18
C GLY A 49 12.13 -6.26 -8.69
N ILE A 50 12.91 -6.30 -7.61
CA ILE A 50 13.62 -5.12 -7.07
C ILE A 50 14.61 -4.53 -8.11
N VAL A 51 15.28 -5.36 -8.90
CA VAL A 51 16.20 -4.87 -9.95
C VAL A 51 15.43 -4.06 -10.99
N LEU A 52 14.29 -4.55 -11.47
CA LEU A 52 13.46 -3.85 -12.44
C LEU A 52 12.85 -2.57 -11.87
N LEU A 53 12.40 -2.59 -10.61
CA LEU A 53 11.90 -1.39 -9.93
C LEU A 53 12.96 -0.30 -9.79
N ARG A 54 14.22 -0.68 -9.55
CA ARG A 54 15.34 0.29 -9.54
C ARG A 54 15.59 0.90 -10.91
N GLN A 55 15.48 0.10 -11.98
CA GLN A 55 15.60 0.61 -13.35
C GLN A 55 14.46 1.59 -13.66
N ALA A 56 13.22 1.27 -13.26
CA ALA A 56 12.08 2.14 -13.41
C ALA A 56 12.23 3.45 -12.61
N LEU A 57 12.72 3.38 -11.35
CA LEU A 57 13.00 4.56 -10.53
C LEU A 57 14.13 5.44 -11.07
N ALA A 58 15.07 4.88 -11.84
CA ALA A 58 16.10 5.68 -12.53
C ALA A 58 15.50 6.48 -13.70
N LEU A 59 14.38 6.02 -14.28
CA LEU A 59 13.66 6.74 -15.35
C LEU A 59 12.66 7.76 -14.81
N ASP A 60 12.01 7.46 -13.68
CA ASP A 60 11.01 8.33 -13.03
C ASP A 60 11.17 8.24 -11.50
N PRO A 61 12.08 9.03 -10.90
CA PRO A 61 12.36 8.96 -9.46
C PRO A 61 11.22 9.42 -8.57
N ASP A 62 10.31 10.25 -9.08
CA ASP A 62 9.21 10.84 -8.33
C ASP A 62 7.91 10.02 -8.43
N TYR A 63 7.89 8.98 -9.26
CA TYR A 63 6.75 8.10 -9.36
C TYR A 63 6.67 7.18 -8.12
N TRP A 64 6.05 7.67 -7.06
CA TRP A 64 5.98 7.03 -5.75
C TRP A 64 5.46 5.58 -5.77
N PRO A 65 4.56 5.13 -6.70
CA PRO A 65 4.12 3.74 -6.73
C PRO A 65 5.27 2.74 -6.88
N LEU A 66 6.35 3.08 -7.58
CA LEU A 66 7.54 2.21 -7.68
C LEU A 66 8.22 2.00 -6.33
N THR A 67 8.27 3.05 -5.50
CA THR A 67 8.83 2.95 -4.14
C THR A 67 7.91 2.11 -3.25
N TYR A 68 6.59 2.18 -3.45
CA TYR A 68 5.64 1.30 -2.77
C TYR A 68 5.88 -0.17 -3.15
N GLU A 69 5.96 -0.50 -4.45
CA GLU A 69 6.25 -1.86 -4.91
C GLU A 69 7.59 -2.37 -4.37
N MET A 70 8.60 -1.51 -4.32
CA MET A 70 9.90 -1.88 -3.74
C MET A 70 9.79 -2.16 -2.23
N ALA A 71 9.02 -1.37 -1.49
CA ALA A 71 8.76 -1.61 -0.07
C ALA A 71 7.99 -2.93 0.12
N TYR A 72 7.01 -3.20 -0.74
CA TYR A 72 6.26 -4.46 -0.74
C TYR A 72 7.19 -5.66 -1.02
N ALA A 73 8.08 -5.57 -2.02
CA ALA A 73 9.06 -6.60 -2.31
C ALA A 73 9.97 -6.92 -1.09
N TYR A 74 10.41 -5.89 -0.36
CA TYR A 74 11.17 -6.11 0.88
C TYR A 74 10.31 -6.73 1.99
N MET A 75 9.03 -6.41 2.07
CA MET A 75 8.10 -7.07 3.00
C MET A 75 7.97 -8.56 2.68
N VAL A 76 7.79 -8.93 1.41
CA VAL A 76 7.74 -10.32 0.93
C VAL A 76 9.04 -11.06 1.28
N LYS A 77 10.19 -10.43 1.13
CA LYS A 77 11.50 -10.94 1.55
C LYS A 77 11.70 -11.00 3.06
N ARG A 78 10.72 -10.56 3.85
CA ARG A 78 10.78 -10.43 5.32
C ARG A 78 11.83 -9.43 5.82
N ASP A 79 12.35 -8.55 4.95
CA ASP A 79 13.16 -7.39 5.37
C ASP A 79 12.23 -6.24 5.79
N TYR A 80 11.49 -6.46 6.88
CA TYR A 80 10.45 -5.55 7.35
C TYR A 80 10.99 -4.16 7.71
N GLN A 81 12.22 -4.08 8.22
CA GLN A 81 12.84 -2.80 8.58
C GLN A 81 13.07 -1.93 7.34
N LYS A 82 13.53 -2.55 6.27
CA LYS A 82 13.76 -1.84 5.00
C LYS A 82 12.46 -1.46 4.32
N ALA A 83 11.46 -2.35 4.34
CA ALA A 83 10.11 -2.07 3.87
C ALA A 83 9.51 -0.84 4.58
N ILE A 84 9.57 -0.81 5.92
CA ILE A 84 9.09 0.32 6.73
C ILE A 84 9.83 1.62 6.38
N LYS A 85 11.16 1.56 6.23
CA LYS A 85 11.96 2.74 5.91
C LYS A 85 11.55 3.33 4.56
N LEU A 86 11.39 2.50 3.54
CA LEU A 86 10.96 2.92 2.21
C LEU A 86 9.52 3.44 2.22
N ALA A 87 8.57 2.67 2.73
CA ALA A 87 7.17 3.04 2.72
C ALA A 87 6.90 4.35 3.47
N LYS A 88 7.60 4.62 4.56
CA LYS A 88 7.45 5.89 5.30
C LYS A 88 7.89 7.12 4.51
N THR A 89 8.77 7.00 3.53
CA THR A 89 9.13 8.12 2.65
C THR A 89 7.93 8.57 1.81
N LEU A 90 6.92 7.71 1.65
CA LEU A 90 5.73 7.98 0.85
C LEU A 90 4.69 8.83 1.56
N TYR A 91 4.77 9.00 2.88
CA TYR A 91 3.82 9.81 3.66
C TYR A 91 3.77 11.29 3.24
N LYS A 92 4.83 11.79 2.59
CA LYS A 92 4.92 13.15 2.07
C LYS A 92 4.06 13.40 0.82
N TYR A 93 3.70 12.35 0.07
CA TYR A 93 2.92 12.49 -1.16
C TYR A 93 1.44 12.63 -0.83
N GLU A 94 0.82 13.69 -1.35
CA GLU A 94 -0.59 13.97 -1.09
C GLU A 94 -1.52 12.93 -1.72
N ASP A 95 -1.12 12.39 -2.86
CA ASP A 95 -1.84 11.39 -3.65
C ASP A 95 -1.51 9.93 -3.26
N CYS A 96 -0.70 9.71 -2.20
CA CYS A 96 -0.50 8.34 -1.71
C CYS A 96 -1.81 7.80 -1.11
N ASN A 97 -1.96 6.48 -1.12
CA ASN A 97 -3.17 5.80 -0.64
C ASN A 97 -2.97 5.12 0.73
N ASP A 98 -4.03 4.51 1.23
CA ASP A 98 -4.09 3.80 2.51
C ASP A 98 -3.20 2.54 2.54
N LEU A 99 -2.91 1.92 1.38
CA LEU A 99 -2.03 0.74 1.28
C LEU A 99 -0.62 1.02 1.83
N VAL A 100 -0.16 2.27 1.77
CA VAL A 100 1.15 2.65 2.33
C VAL A 100 1.14 2.49 3.86
N TYR A 101 0.06 2.90 4.52
CA TYR A 101 -0.09 2.73 5.98
C TYR A 101 -0.33 1.27 6.34
N GLN A 102 -1.11 0.55 5.54
CA GLN A 102 -1.34 -0.88 5.72
C GLN A 102 -0.01 -1.65 5.68
N LEU A 103 0.82 -1.42 4.66
CA LEU A 103 2.13 -2.08 4.53
C LEU A 103 3.02 -1.82 5.74
N VAL A 104 3.13 -0.56 6.18
CA VAL A 104 3.96 -0.20 7.34
C VAL A 104 3.41 -0.85 8.62
N GLY A 105 2.09 -0.84 8.81
CA GLY A 105 1.44 -1.47 9.95
C GLY A 105 1.67 -2.97 9.98
N ASN A 106 1.45 -3.65 8.84
CA ASN A 106 1.68 -5.09 8.70
C ASN A 106 3.14 -5.46 8.97
N CYS A 107 4.10 -4.68 8.48
CA CYS A 107 5.50 -4.90 8.80
C CYS A 107 5.78 -4.81 10.32
N TYR A 108 5.16 -3.87 11.05
CA TYR A 108 5.30 -3.82 12.49
C TYR A 108 4.65 -5.02 13.20
N ASP A 109 3.52 -5.50 12.69
CA ASP A 109 2.88 -6.70 13.23
C ASP A 109 3.75 -7.95 13.01
N TYR A 110 4.29 -8.14 11.82
CA TYR A 110 5.26 -9.21 11.55
C TYR A 110 6.52 -9.13 12.44
N LEU A 111 6.95 -7.92 12.82
CA LEU A 111 8.02 -7.70 13.80
C LEU A 111 7.56 -7.90 15.25
N LYS A 112 6.34 -8.43 15.47
CA LYS A 112 5.75 -8.64 16.80
C LYS A 112 5.68 -7.36 17.64
N ASN A 113 5.38 -6.24 16.97
CA ASN A 113 5.18 -4.95 17.61
C ASN A 113 3.77 -4.40 17.34
N PRO A 114 2.71 -5.05 17.90
CA PRO A 114 1.33 -4.70 17.66
C PRO A 114 1.00 -3.26 18.08
N LYS A 115 1.64 -2.74 19.12
CA LYS A 115 1.44 -1.34 19.55
C LYS A 115 1.83 -0.35 18.45
N LYS A 116 2.94 -0.59 17.75
CA LYS A 116 3.35 0.26 16.61
C LYS A 116 2.45 0.04 15.41
N ALA A 117 2.02 -1.19 15.13
CA ALA A 117 1.08 -1.50 14.05
C ALA A 117 -0.23 -0.71 14.24
N LEU A 118 -0.87 -0.83 15.41
CA LEU A 118 -2.11 -0.12 15.74
C LEU A 118 -1.95 1.40 15.64
N LYS A 119 -0.80 1.95 16.09
CA LYS A 119 -0.52 3.38 15.94
C LYS A 119 -0.45 3.81 14.47
N VAL A 120 0.12 2.99 13.61
CA VAL A 120 0.23 3.29 12.16
C VAL A 120 -1.14 3.20 11.49
N TYR A 121 -1.94 2.17 11.80
CA TYR A 121 -3.30 2.08 11.26
C TYR A 121 -4.16 3.28 11.70
N ALA A 122 -4.10 3.64 12.99
CA ALA A 122 -4.81 4.83 13.48
C ALA A 122 -4.33 6.14 12.80
N GLN A 123 -3.04 6.24 12.47
CA GLN A 123 -2.51 7.37 11.70
C GLN A 123 -3.05 7.36 10.26
N GLY A 124 -3.10 6.19 9.62
CA GLY A 124 -3.68 6.02 8.30
C GLY A 124 -5.18 6.38 8.27
N LEU A 125 -5.94 5.92 9.26
CA LEU A 125 -7.38 6.20 9.39
C LEU A 125 -7.71 7.69 9.61
N LYS A 126 -6.78 8.48 10.16
CA LYS A 126 -6.95 9.94 10.20
C LYS A 126 -6.89 10.57 8.81
N ARG A 127 -6.12 9.98 7.90
CA ARG A 127 -5.97 10.48 6.52
C ARG A 127 -6.97 9.85 5.57
N PHE A 128 -7.31 8.57 5.80
CA PHE A 128 -8.20 7.75 4.98
C PHE A 128 -9.31 7.15 5.86
N PRO A 129 -10.26 7.97 6.32
CA PRO A 129 -11.29 7.54 7.29
C PRO A 129 -12.25 6.47 6.73
N ASP A 130 -12.29 6.32 5.40
CA ASP A 130 -13.16 5.36 4.72
C ASP A 130 -12.40 4.08 4.29
N SER A 131 -11.17 3.88 4.77
CA SER A 131 -10.39 2.68 4.45
C SER A 131 -10.89 1.46 5.22
N GLY A 132 -11.69 0.64 4.56
CA GLY A 132 -12.11 -0.67 5.10
C GLY A 132 -10.94 -1.60 5.38
N ALA A 133 -9.84 -1.49 4.60
CA ALA A 133 -8.63 -2.29 4.79
C ALA A 133 -7.89 -1.94 6.09
N LEU A 134 -7.74 -0.66 6.40
CA LEU A 134 -7.08 -0.24 7.65
C LEU A 134 -7.90 -0.61 8.90
N TYR A 135 -9.23 -0.50 8.83
CA TYR A 135 -10.10 -1.00 9.91
C TYR A 135 -9.99 -2.51 10.07
N LEU A 136 -9.91 -3.27 8.97
CA LEU A 136 -9.69 -4.71 9.00
C LEU A 136 -8.41 -5.05 9.77
N GLU A 137 -7.29 -4.46 9.38
CA GLU A 137 -5.99 -4.73 10.01
C GLU A 137 -5.96 -4.31 11.48
N GLN A 138 -6.57 -3.16 11.80
CA GLN A 138 -6.70 -2.71 13.19
C GLN A 138 -7.47 -3.73 14.02
N GLY A 139 -8.61 -4.21 13.51
CA GLY A 139 -9.42 -5.22 14.19
C GLY A 139 -8.68 -6.54 14.36
N VAL A 140 -7.98 -7.02 13.33
CA VAL A 140 -7.19 -8.27 13.40
C VAL A 140 -6.12 -8.16 14.49
N VAL A 141 -5.34 -7.09 14.49
CA VAL A 141 -4.24 -6.92 15.47
C VAL A 141 -4.80 -6.74 16.89
N SER A 142 -5.88 -5.96 17.10
CA SER A 142 -6.54 -5.82 18.41
C SER A 142 -7.03 -7.17 18.91
N GLY A 143 -7.69 -7.95 18.07
CA GLY A 143 -8.20 -9.27 18.44
C GLY A 143 -7.10 -10.28 18.79
N MET A 144 -5.98 -10.25 18.07
CA MET A 144 -4.81 -11.09 18.40
C MET A 144 -4.17 -10.71 19.73
N GLN A 145 -4.38 -9.48 20.23
CA GLN A 145 -3.96 -9.05 21.57
C GLN A 145 -5.00 -9.37 22.64
N GLY A 146 -6.14 -9.95 22.29
CA GLY A 146 -7.22 -10.24 23.22
C GLY A 146 -8.19 -9.09 23.48
N HIS A 147 -8.03 -7.98 22.75
CA HIS A 147 -8.92 -6.81 22.82
C HIS A 147 -10.12 -7.01 21.88
N TYR A 148 -10.99 -7.96 22.24
CA TYR A 148 -12.06 -8.43 21.34
C TYR A 148 -13.10 -7.36 21.04
N ASP A 149 -13.49 -6.56 22.03
CA ASP A 149 -14.47 -5.48 21.83
C ASP A 149 -13.96 -4.42 20.86
N GLU A 150 -12.67 -4.05 20.97
CA GLU A 150 -12.03 -3.13 20.05
C GLU A 150 -11.91 -3.72 18.63
N ALA A 151 -11.66 -5.03 18.54
CA ALA A 151 -11.59 -5.72 17.25
C ALA A 151 -12.94 -5.68 16.54
N VAL A 152 -14.01 -6.04 17.26
CA VAL A 152 -15.39 -5.99 16.74
C VAL A 152 -15.77 -4.59 16.31
N ALA A 153 -15.54 -3.58 17.15
CA ALA A 153 -15.82 -2.19 16.82
C ALA A 153 -15.07 -1.73 15.55
N SER A 154 -13.83 -2.18 15.36
CA SER A 154 -13.06 -1.89 14.16
C SER A 154 -13.68 -2.55 12.92
N PHE A 155 -14.07 -3.83 12.99
CA PHE A 155 -14.72 -4.51 11.85
C PHE A 155 -16.06 -3.89 11.50
N GLU A 156 -16.91 -3.57 12.50
CA GLU A 156 -18.20 -2.91 12.29
C GLU A 156 -18.00 -1.53 11.63
N LYS A 157 -17.00 -0.77 12.08
CA LYS A 157 -16.67 0.50 11.45
C LYS A 157 -16.19 0.31 10.02
N GLY A 158 -15.34 -0.69 9.76
CA GLY A 158 -14.90 -1.04 8.40
C GLY A 158 -16.07 -1.41 7.49
N ILE A 159 -17.05 -2.18 7.96
CA ILE A 159 -18.28 -2.51 7.24
C ILE A 159 -19.09 -1.25 6.95
N SER A 160 -19.24 -0.37 7.95
CA SER A 160 -20.02 0.86 7.81
C SER A 160 -19.46 1.82 6.74
N VAL A 161 -18.13 1.97 6.66
CA VAL A 161 -17.48 2.91 5.73
C VAL A 161 -17.19 2.29 4.36
N ALA A 162 -16.99 0.98 4.30
CA ALA A 162 -16.68 0.23 3.09
C ALA A 162 -17.55 -1.04 2.97
N PRO A 163 -18.86 -0.91 2.76
CA PRO A 163 -19.79 -2.04 2.77
C PRO A 163 -19.53 -3.05 1.62
N MET A 164 -18.83 -2.64 0.58
CA MET A 164 -18.43 -3.51 -0.54
C MET A 164 -17.07 -4.19 -0.32
N PHE A 165 -16.49 -4.11 0.90
CA PHE A 165 -15.23 -4.77 1.24
C PHE A 165 -15.50 -6.07 2.04
N PRO A 166 -15.59 -7.25 1.38
CA PRO A 166 -16.09 -8.49 1.98
C PRO A 166 -15.26 -8.99 3.15
N SER A 167 -13.96 -8.67 3.17
CA SER A 167 -13.04 -9.14 4.21
C SER A 167 -13.42 -8.68 5.61
N ASN A 168 -14.03 -7.49 5.76
CA ASN A 168 -14.52 -7.03 7.06
C ASN A 168 -15.64 -7.92 7.60
N TYR A 169 -16.60 -8.32 6.77
CA TYR A 169 -17.69 -9.23 7.17
C TYR A 169 -17.16 -10.60 7.57
N TYR A 170 -16.26 -11.16 6.76
CA TYR A 170 -15.68 -12.47 7.03
C TYR A 170 -14.89 -12.49 8.34
N ARG A 171 -14.06 -11.49 8.59
CA ARG A 171 -13.29 -11.37 9.82
C ARG A 171 -14.16 -11.10 11.03
N ALA A 172 -15.15 -10.21 10.91
CA ALA A 172 -16.12 -9.98 11.98
C ALA A 172 -16.81 -11.31 12.37
N ALA A 173 -17.32 -12.07 11.40
CA ALA A 173 -17.96 -13.35 11.66
C ALA A 173 -17.03 -14.35 12.36
N GLN A 174 -15.76 -14.45 11.93
CA GLN A 174 -14.77 -15.31 12.59
C GLN A 174 -14.52 -14.91 14.04
N PHE A 175 -14.41 -13.60 14.31
CA PHE A 175 -14.16 -13.10 15.67
C PHE A 175 -15.40 -13.29 16.57
N TYR A 176 -16.60 -13.06 16.06
CA TYR A 176 -17.84 -13.34 16.81
C TYR A 176 -17.94 -14.83 17.18
N ALA A 177 -17.68 -15.72 16.22
CA ALA A 177 -17.70 -17.16 16.50
C ALA A 177 -16.67 -17.57 17.55
N TYR A 178 -15.45 -17.04 17.44
CA TYR A 178 -14.36 -17.32 18.41
C TYR A 178 -14.66 -16.75 19.79
N SER A 179 -15.12 -15.51 19.91
CA SER A 179 -15.45 -14.87 21.18
C SER A 179 -16.60 -15.60 21.89
N THR A 180 -17.62 -16.00 21.12
CA THR A 180 -18.74 -16.79 21.65
C THR A 180 -18.25 -18.14 22.16
N SER A 181 -17.46 -18.89 21.39
CA SER A 181 -16.88 -20.18 21.81
C SER A 181 -16.06 -20.04 23.08
N LYS A 182 -15.21 -19.01 23.20
CA LYS A 182 -14.40 -18.74 24.37
C LYS A 182 -15.26 -18.42 25.61
N VAL A 183 -16.30 -17.63 25.47
CA VAL A 183 -17.24 -17.33 26.54
C VAL A 183 -17.96 -18.62 26.99
N TRP A 184 -18.40 -19.45 26.04
CA TRP A 184 -19.02 -20.75 26.35
C TRP A 184 -18.08 -21.67 27.12
N SER A 185 -16.82 -21.81 26.69
CA SER A 185 -15.84 -22.65 27.40
C SER A 185 -15.54 -22.13 28.82
N GLN A 186 -15.53 -20.81 29.03
CA GLN A 186 -15.36 -20.21 30.37
C GLN A 186 -16.58 -20.43 31.28
N ILE A 187 -17.79 -20.42 30.71
CA ILE A 187 -19.03 -20.60 31.49
C ILE A 187 -19.27 -22.07 31.83
N TYR A 188 -19.01 -22.98 30.89
CA TYR A 188 -19.38 -24.38 31.00
C TYR A 188 -18.22 -25.35 31.26
N GLY A 189 -16.96 -24.86 31.25
CA GLY A 189 -15.81 -25.66 31.67
C GLY A 189 -15.38 -26.77 30.71
N GLU A 190 -15.69 -26.63 29.41
CA GLU A 190 -15.27 -27.56 28.35
C GLU A 190 -14.01 -27.07 27.62
#